data_04bc89aad8ec0efcf763c71d5ba78ee2
#
_entry.id   04bc89aad8ec0efcf763c71d5ba78ee2
#
_cell.length_a   1.000
_cell.length_b   1.000
_cell.length_c   1.000
_cell.angle_alpha   90.00
_cell.angle_beta   90.00
_cell.angle_gamma   90.00
#
_symmetry.space_group_name_H-M   'P 1'
#
loop_
_entity.id
_entity.type
_entity.pdbx_description
1 polymer ?
#
loop_
_entity_poly.entity_id
_entity_poly.type
_entity_poly.pdbx_seq_one_letter_code
_entity_poly.pdbx_strand_id
1 'polypeptide(L)'
;MNEFTKTIVEWYEENKRELPWRESADPYLIWISEIILQQTRVAQGYDYFLRFIKRFPDVQTLAAADEDEVMKYWQGLGYYSRARNLHAAAKSMNGVFPKTYPEVLALKGVGGYTAAAICSFAYGMPYAVVDGNVYRVLSRYFGIDTPIDSTEGKKLFAALADEMLDKKHPAVYNQGIMDFGAIQCTLQSPNCLFCPLAGGCSALSKGLVTKLPVKQHKTKTTNRYFNYIYVRAGAYTFINKRTGNDIWKNLFELPLIETPTALSEEEFLALPEFRTFFASGEVPVVRSVCREVKHVLSHRVIYANLYEVTLSENLTSFGDFQKIKVEELEQYAISRLVQTLLQALNGKY
;
A
#
# COMPACT_ATOMS: atom_id res chain seq x y z
N MET A 1 9.28 -35.43 1.14
CA MET A 1 9.61 -34.09 0.58
C MET A 1 10.13 -34.32 -0.83
N ASN A 2 9.54 -33.69 -1.84
CA ASN A 2 9.99 -33.78 -3.23
C ASN A 2 11.28 -32.95 -3.46
N GLU A 3 11.96 -33.16 -4.59
CA GLU A 3 13.23 -32.50 -4.94
C GLU A 3 13.09 -30.95 -4.96
N PHE A 4 12.00 -30.43 -5.56
CA PHE A 4 11.73 -29.00 -5.62
C PHE A 4 11.66 -28.37 -4.22
N THR A 5 10.85 -28.97 -3.33
CA THR A 5 10.66 -28.49 -1.96
C THR A 5 11.97 -28.53 -1.17
N LYS A 6 12.74 -29.63 -1.31
CA LYS A 6 14.04 -29.79 -0.66
C LYS A 6 14.99 -28.68 -1.11
N THR A 7 15.13 -28.47 -2.40
CA THR A 7 16.01 -27.44 -2.97
C THR A 7 15.63 -26.02 -2.50
N ILE A 8 14.34 -25.70 -2.40
CA ILE A 8 13.88 -24.40 -1.88
C ILE A 8 14.28 -24.21 -0.41
N VAL A 9 14.11 -25.24 0.42
CA VAL A 9 14.46 -25.17 1.85
C VAL A 9 15.96 -25.04 2.03
N GLU A 10 16.77 -25.86 1.34
CA GLU A 10 18.23 -25.80 1.40
C GLU A 10 18.75 -24.44 0.93
N TRP A 11 18.25 -23.93 -0.19
CA TRP A 11 18.59 -22.60 -0.68
C TRP A 11 18.24 -21.50 0.33
N TYR A 12 17.07 -21.59 0.99
CA TYR A 12 16.62 -20.62 1.94
C TYR A 12 17.54 -20.55 3.18
N GLU A 13 18.00 -21.66 3.69
CA GLU A 13 18.93 -21.66 4.84
C GLU A 13 20.22 -20.88 4.56
N GLU A 14 20.69 -20.89 3.33
CA GLU A 14 21.90 -20.18 2.90
C GLU A 14 21.66 -18.72 2.51
N ASN A 15 20.44 -18.37 2.04
CA ASN A 15 20.16 -17.09 1.36
C ASN A 15 19.05 -16.26 2.04
N LYS A 16 18.53 -16.70 3.18
CA LYS A 16 17.44 -16.01 3.89
C LYS A 16 17.81 -14.57 4.25
N ARG A 17 16.85 -13.67 4.04
CA ARG A 17 17.01 -12.27 4.45
C ARG A 17 16.76 -12.12 5.93
N GLU A 18 17.62 -11.36 6.60
CA GLU A 18 17.42 -10.94 7.98
C GLU A 18 16.37 -9.80 8.00
N LEU A 19 15.20 -10.10 8.54
CA LEU A 19 14.08 -9.17 8.59
C LEU A 19 13.47 -9.19 10.00
N PRO A 20 13.23 -8.02 10.63
CA PRO A 20 12.82 -7.95 12.03
C PRO A 20 11.52 -8.67 12.35
N TRP A 21 10.60 -8.78 11.38
CA TRP A 21 9.35 -9.54 11.53
C TRP A 21 9.51 -11.05 11.38
N ARG A 22 10.71 -11.56 11.11
CA ARG A 22 11.05 -12.99 11.05
C ARG A 22 11.74 -13.51 12.31
N GLU A 23 12.16 -12.60 13.18
CA GLU A 23 12.85 -12.93 14.45
C GLU A 23 11.87 -13.36 15.54
N SER A 24 10.58 -13.20 15.31
CA SER A 24 9.52 -13.49 16.25
C SER A 24 8.40 -14.32 15.61
N ALA A 25 7.81 -15.22 16.41
CA ALA A 25 6.58 -15.93 16.05
C ALA A 25 5.32 -15.21 16.57
N ASP A 26 5.43 -13.95 17.00
CA ASP A 26 4.27 -13.17 17.44
C ASP A 26 3.32 -12.89 16.26
N PRO A 27 2.07 -13.40 16.30
CA PRO A 27 1.11 -13.23 15.23
C PRO A 27 0.76 -11.76 14.96
N TYR A 28 0.83 -10.90 15.98
CA TYR A 28 0.62 -9.47 15.81
C TYR A 28 1.72 -8.84 14.94
N LEU A 29 2.98 -9.08 15.24
CA LEU A 29 4.12 -8.53 14.49
C LEU A 29 4.13 -9.04 13.04
N ILE A 30 3.84 -10.33 12.87
CA ILE A 30 3.71 -10.94 11.54
C ILE A 30 2.56 -10.28 10.77
N TRP A 31 1.39 -10.13 11.38
CA TRP A 31 0.24 -9.47 10.75
C TRP A 31 0.57 -8.04 10.32
N ILE A 32 1.17 -7.22 11.20
CA ILE A 32 1.57 -5.85 10.86
C ILE A 32 2.51 -5.85 9.65
N SER A 33 3.53 -6.71 9.64
CA SER A 33 4.47 -6.80 8.51
C SER A 33 3.77 -7.20 7.21
N GLU A 34 2.92 -8.22 7.25
CA GLU A 34 2.20 -8.70 6.07
C GLU A 34 1.29 -7.61 5.47
N ILE A 35 0.59 -6.83 6.31
CA ILE A 35 -0.25 -5.73 5.84
C ILE A 35 0.59 -4.57 5.29
N ILE A 36 1.70 -4.21 5.93
CA ILE A 36 2.63 -3.15 5.45
C ILE A 36 3.22 -3.54 4.09
N LEU A 37 3.60 -4.80 3.93
CA LEU A 37 4.28 -5.29 2.72
C LEU A 37 3.34 -5.58 1.55
N GLN A 38 2.01 -5.53 1.74
CA GLN A 38 1.08 -5.59 0.61
C GLN A 38 1.38 -4.46 -0.38
N GLN A 39 1.87 -4.80 -1.59
CA GLN A 39 2.24 -3.84 -2.65
C GLN A 39 3.28 -2.78 -2.22
N THR A 40 4.06 -3.07 -1.18
CA THR A 40 5.15 -2.23 -0.69
C THR A 40 6.46 -3.05 -0.72
N ARG A 41 7.52 -2.47 -1.25
CA ARG A 41 8.83 -3.14 -1.26
C ARG A 41 9.39 -3.22 0.16
N VAL A 42 10.13 -4.29 0.46
CA VAL A 42 10.75 -4.54 1.78
C VAL A 42 11.57 -3.33 2.25
N ALA A 43 12.44 -2.79 1.40
CA ALA A 43 13.25 -1.62 1.73
C ALA A 43 12.43 -0.39 2.14
N GLN A 44 11.25 -0.19 1.55
CA GLN A 44 10.35 0.90 1.94
C GLN A 44 9.57 0.54 3.21
N GLY A 45 9.13 -0.71 3.35
CA GLY A 45 8.30 -1.16 4.48
C GLY A 45 9.06 -1.28 5.79
N TYR A 46 10.39 -1.47 5.75
CA TYR A 46 11.24 -1.73 6.90
C TYR A 46 11.12 -0.65 7.99
N ASP A 47 11.39 0.60 7.64
CA ASP A 47 11.33 1.72 8.60
C ASP A 47 9.90 2.00 9.07
N TYR A 48 8.90 1.77 8.20
CA TYR A 48 7.49 1.89 8.57
C TYR A 48 7.10 0.84 9.61
N PHE A 49 7.54 -0.39 9.43
CA PHE A 49 7.29 -1.47 10.39
C PHE A 49 7.87 -1.10 11.76
N LEU A 50 9.16 -0.76 11.84
CA LEU A 50 9.80 -0.41 13.10
C LEU A 50 9.12 0.76 13.81
N ARG A 51 8.78 1.81 13.07
CA ARG A 51 8.09 2.98 13.62
C ARG A 51 6.68 2.64 14.09
N PHE A 52 5.97 1.79 13.34
CA PHE A 52 4.60 1.40 13.65
C PHE A 52 4.54 0.53 14.92
N ILE A 53 5.36 -0.50 15.03
CA ILE A 53 5.38 -1.38 16.21
C ILE A 53 5.93 -0.68 17.46
N LYS A 54 6.81 0.31 17.31
CA LYS A 54 7.25 1.15 18.42
C LYS A 54 6.10 1.94 19.03
N ARG A 55 5.18 2.45 18.23
CA ARG A 55 4.03 3.22 18.71
C ARG A 55 2.85 2.32 19.12
N PHE A 56 2.63 1.25 18.39
CA PHE A 56 1.56 0.28 18.60
C PHE A 56 2.17 -1.11 18.79
N PRO A 57 2.68 -1.43 20.00
CA PRO A 57 3.43 -2.67 20.23
C PRO A 57 2.55 -3.92 20.25
N ASP A 58 1.23 -3.76 20.42
CA ASP A 58 0.26 -4.85 20.54
C ASP A 58 -1.12 -4.46 20.01
N VAL A 59 -2.02 -5.47 19.93
CA VAL A 59 -3.39 -5.32 19.44
C VAL A 59 -4.18 -4.32 20.28
N GLN A 60 -4.00 -4.32 21.61
CA GLN A 60 -4.73 -3.47 22.53
C GLN A 60 -4.39 -2.00 22.31
N THR A 61 -3.11 -1.68 22.23
CA THR A 61 -2.61 -0.33 21.97
C THR A 61 -3.09 0.18 20.61
N LEU A 62 -3.03 -0.67 19.56
CA LEU A 62 -3.53 -0.31 18.24
C LEU A 62 -5.06 -0.11 18.25
N ALA A 63 -5.81 -0.97 18.92
CA ALA A 63 -7.27 -0.87 19.00
C ALA A 63 -7.74 0.39 19.75
N ALA A 64 -7.01 0.80 20.78
CA ALA A 64 -7.32 1.98 21.60
C ALA A 64 -6.93 3.31 20.96
N ALA A 65 -6.08 3.30 19.94
CA ALA A 65 -5.61 4.50 19.27
C ALA A 65 -6.72 5.21 18.48
N ASP A 66 -6.56 6.52 18.28
CA ASP A 66 -7.40 7.25 17.34
C ASP A 66 -7.07 6.88 15.90
N GLU A 67 -8.10 6.83 15.05
CA GLU A 67 -7.90 6.49 13.63
C GLU A 67 -6.96 7.48 12.93
N ASP A 68 -7.06 8.77 13.26
CA ASP A 68 -6.21 9.81 12.66
C ASP A 68 -4.73 9.62 13.03
N GLU A 69 -4.44 9.14 14.24
CA GLU A 69 -3.09 8.78 14.65
C GLU A 69 -2.56 7.58 13.85
N VAL A 70 -3.37 6.52 13.72
CA VAL A 70 -3.01 5.34 12.91
C VAL A 70 -2.75 5.75 11.44
N MET A 71 -3.61 6.60 10.87
CA MET A 71 -3.45 7.12 9.53
C MET A 71 -2.19 7.98 9.38
N LYS A 72 -1.81 8.73 10.42
CA LYS A 72 -0.58 9.53 10.45
C LYS A 72 0.67 8.65 10.43
N TYR A 73 0.71 7.58 11.21
CA TYR A 73 1.82 6.60 11.19
C TYR A 73 1.91 5.84 9.86
N TRP A 74 0.79 5.73 9.12
CA TRP A 74 0.73 5.10 7.79
C TRP A 74 1.06 6.04 6.64
N GLN A 75 1.13 7.34 6.90
CA GLN A 75 1.31 8.36 5.87
C GLN A 75 2.55 8.08 5.00
N GLY A 76 2.34 8.07 3.67
CA GLY A 76 3.40 7.80 2.67
C GLY A 76 3.46 6.37 2.15
N LEU A 77 2.90 5.36 2.86
CA LEU A 77 2.83 3.97 2.37
C LEU A 77 1.84 3.77 1.21
N GLY A 78 0.83 4.63 1.12
CA GLY A 78 -0.26 4.45 0.16
C GLY A 78 -1.25 3.35 0.56
N TYR A 79 -2.26 3.10 -0.32
CA TYR A 79 -3.32 2.11 -0.06
C TYR A 79 -3.89 2.20 1.36
N TYR A 80 -4.31 3.39 1.75
CA TYR A 80 -4.74 3.74 3.10
C TYR A 80 -5.93 2.93 3.64
N SER A 81 -6.68 2.25 2.76
CA SER A 81 -7.66 1.26 3.17
C SER A 81 -7.06 0.13 4.01
N ARG A 82 -5.76 -0.19 3.83
CA ARG A 82 -5.06 -1.16 4.66
C ARG A 82 -4.98 -0.70 6.10
N ALA A 83 -4.58 0.55 6.35
CA ALA A 83 -4.52 1.12 7.71
C ALA A 83 -5.89 1.13 8.38
N ARG A 84 -6.94 1.57 7.68
CA ARG A 84 -8.31 1.54 8.22
C ARG A 84 -8.80 0.14 8.52
N ASN A 85 -8.54 -0.82 7.63
CA ASN A 85 -8.91 -2.21 7.85
C ASN A 85 -8.12 -2.83 8.99
N LEU A 86 -6.82 -2.55 9.08
CA LEU A 86 -5.95 -2.97 10.17
C LEU A 86 -6.48 -2.49 11.53
N HIS A 87 -6.79 -1.20 11.63
CA HIS A 87 -7.34 -0.60 12.85
C HIS A 87 -8.72 -1.18 13.22
N ALA A 88 -9.62 -1.33 12.23
CA ALA A 88 -10.91 -1.96 12.46
C ALA A 88 -10.79 -3.44 12.86
N ALA A 89 -9.83 -4.18 12.30
CA ALA A 89 -9.55 -5.56 12.71
C ALA A 89 -9.01 -5.62 14.14
N ALA A 90 -8.07 -4.74 14.52
CA ALA A 90 -7.57 -4.66 15.90
C ALA A 90 -8.69 -4.46 16.90
N LYS A 91 -9.63 -3.55 16.61
CA LYS A 91 -10.82 -3.32 17.46
C LYS A 91 -11.70 -4.55 17.59
N SER A 92 -11.86 -5.33 16.52
CA SER A 92 -12.71 -6.55 16.55
C SER A 92 -12.08 -7.72 17.30
N MET A 93 -10.78 -7.72 17.54
CA MET A 93 -10.08 -8.79 18.24
C MET A 93 -10.27 -8.78 19.76
N ASN A 94 -10.83 -7.70 20.34
CA ASN A 94 -11.01 -7.55 21.80
C ASN A 94 -9.72 -7.84 22.60
N GLY A 95 -8.57 -7.45 22.06
CA GLY A 95 -7.27 -7.61 22.70
C GLY A 95 -6.62 -8.98 22.57
N VAL A 96 -7.23 -9.94 21.89
CA VAL A 96 -6.66 -11.29 21.72
C VAL A 96 -6.56 -11.62 20.23
N PHE A 97 -5.34 -11.92 19.77
CA PHE A 97 -5.14 -12.33 18.39
C PHE A 97 -5.75 -13.72 18.12
N PRO A 98 -6.51 -13.93 17.04
CA PRO A 98 -7.16 -15.20 16.74
C PRO A 98 -6.13 -16.29 16.41
N LYS A 99 -6.45 -17.56 16.79
CA LYS A 99 -5.53 -18.68 16.71
C LYS A 99 -5.88 -19.72 15.65
N THR A 100 -6.98 -19.57 14.93
CA THR A 100 -7.39 -20.49 13.87
C THR A 100 -7.45 -19.80 12.52
N TYR A 101 -7.21 -20.56 11.44
CA TYR A 101 -7.26 -20.01 10.09
C TYR A 101 -8.60 -19.33 9.74
N PRO A 102 -9.78 -19.91 10.06
CA PRO A 102 -11.05 -19.24 9.78
C PRO A 102 -11.22 -17.91 10.52
N GLU A 103 -10.78 -17.83 11.77
CA GLU A 103 -10.84 -16.59 12.56
C GLU A 103 -9.89 -15.53 12.02
N VAL A 104 -8.66 -15.92 11.65
CA VAL A 104 -7.69 -14.99 11.04
C VAL A 104 -8.20 -14.50 9.70
N LEU A 105 -8.77 -15.39 8.87
CA LEU A 105 -9.35 -15.02 7.57
C LEU A 105 -10.56 -14.08 7.70
N ALA A 106 -11.29 -14.14 8.79
CA ALA A 106 -12.44 -13.27 9.05
C ALA A 106 -12.05 -11.83 9.41
N LEU A 107 -10.78 -11.57 9.74
CA LEU A 107 -10.30 -10.24 10.06
C LEU A 107 -10.41 -9.29 8.85
N LYS A 108 -10.85 -8.08 9.11
CA LYS A 108 -11.04 -7.08 8.06
C LYS A 108 -9.71 -6.77 7.35
N GLY A 109 -9.69 -6.91 6.02
CA GLY A 109 -8.51 -6.66 5.20
C GLY A 109 -7.52 -7.83 5.11
N VAL A 110 -7.84 -8.97 5.75
CA VAL A 110 -7.08 -10.21 5.64
C VAL A 110 -7.70 -11.08 4.55
N GLY A 111 -6.90 -11.39 3.53
CA GLY A 111 -7.25 -12.35 2.49
C GLY A 111 -6.60 -13.71 2.73
N GLY A 112 -6.91 -14.70 1.87
CA GLY A 112 -6.38 -16.06 1.98
C GLY A 112 -4.84 -16.14 2.08
N TYR A 113 -4.13 -15.33 1.29
CA TYR A 113 -2.67 -15.23 1.38
C TYR A 113 -2.20 -14.77 2.77
N THR A 114 -2.73 -13.64 3.25
CA THR A 114 -2.33 -13.08 4.56
C THR A 114 -2.68 -14.02 5.71
N ALA A 115 -3.85 -14.67 5.64
CA ALA A 115 -4.26 -15.66 6.64
C ALA A 115 -3.31 -16.89 6.63
N ALA A 116 -2.94 -17.40 5.46
CA ALA A 116 -1.98 -18.49 5.32
C ALA A 116 -0.60 -18.12 5.86
N ALA A 117 -0.13 -16.91 5.55
CA ALA A 117 1.16 -16.40 6.05
C ALA A 117 1.17 -16.31 7.58
N ILE A 118 0.16 -15.66 8.19
CA ILE A 118 0.07 -15.54 9.65
C ILE A 118 -0.02 -16.93 10.29
N CYS A 119 -0.91 -17.80 9.82
CA CYS A 119 -1.10 -19.14 10.40
C CYS A 119 0.14 -20.02 10.24
N SER A 120 0.83 -19.90 9.13
CA SER A 120 2.06 -20.64 8.87
C SER A 120 3.24 -20.12 9.71
N PHE A 121 3.45 -18.81 9.74
CA PHE A 121 4.62 -18.19 10.37
C PHE A 121 4.51 -18.14 11.89
N ALA A 122 3.31 -17.82 12.43
CA ALA A 122 3.10 -17.71 13.87
C ALA A 122 2.79 -19.04 14.55
N TYR A 123 2.03 -19.90 13.87
CA TYR A 123 1.47 -21.10 14.50
C TYR A 123 1.96 -22.41 13.89
N GLY A 124 2.83 -22.37 12.86
CA GLY A 124 3.34 -23.57 12.20
C GLY A 124 2.25 -24.39 11.50
N MET A 125 1.12 -23.76 11.15
CA MET A 125 0.02 -24.45 10.48
C MET A 125 0.34 -24.70 8.99
N PRO A 126 -0.05 -25.86 8.43
CA PRO A 126 0.35 -26.25 7.09
C PRO A 126 -0.52 -25.59 6.01
N TYR A 127 -0.49 -24.28 5.91
CA TYR A 127 -1.12 -23.50 4.86
C TYR A 127 -0.08 -22.94 3.90
N ALA A 128 -0.26 -23.19 2.62
CA ALA A 128 0.62 -22.67 1.58
C ALA A 128 0.32 -21.19 1.28
N VAL A 129 1.37 -20.38 1.13
CA VAL A 129 1.25 -18.99 0.66
C VAL A 129 1.37 -18.93 -0.86
N VAL A 130 0.56 -18.08 -1.50
CA VAL A 130 0.63 -17.86 -2.95
C VAL A 130 0.57 -16.36 -3.23
N ASP A 131 1.74 -15.74 -3.28
CA ASP A 131 1.92 -14.35 -3.68
C ASP A 131 2.44 -14.23 -5.12
N GLY A 132 2.73 -13.01 -5.58
CA GLY A 132 3.29 -12.78 -6.91
C GLY A 132 4.66 -13.46 -7.15
N ASN A 133 5.45 -13.70 -6.10
CA ASN A 133 6.73 -14.40 -6.19
C ASN A 133 6.48 -15.90 -6.35
N VAL A 134 5.61 -16.46 -5.54
CA VAL A 134 5.24 -17.88 -5.59
C VAL A 134 4.59 -18.23 -6.92
N TYR A 135 3.62 -17.44 -7.41
CA TYR A 135 3.07 -17.60 -8.76
C TYR A 135 4.15 -17.69 -9.82
N ARG A 136 5.15 -16.81 -9.76
CA ARG A 136 6.23 -16.77 -10.76
C ARG A 136 7.14 -17.99 -10.68
N VAL A 137 7.53 -18.42 -9.47
CA VAL A 137 8.38 -19.58 -9.28
C VAL A 137 7.68 -20.84 -9.77
N LEU A 138 6.45 -21.07 -9.32
CA LEU A 138 5.67 -22.26 -9.72
C LEU A 138 5.36 -22.27 -11.22
N SER A 139 4.90 -21.13 -11.78
CA SER A 139 4.63 -21.00 -13.21
C SER A 139 5.85 -21.34 -14.05
N ARG A 140 7.03 -20.82 -13.69
CA ARG A 140 8.27 -21.05 -14.44
C ARG A 140 8.80 -22.47 -14.27
N TYR A 141 8.84 -22.97 -13.04
CA TYR A 141 9.40 -24.30 -12.77
C TYR A 141 8.56 -25.41 -13.44
N PHE A 142 7.25 -25.37 -13.26
CA PHE A 142 6.34 -26.36 -13.82
C PHE A 142 5.89 -26.04 -15.27
N GLY A 143 6.24 -24.89 -15.82
CA GLY A 143 5.90 -24.48 -17.20
C GLY A 143 4.41 -24.20 -17.39
N ILE A 144 3.74 -23.67 -16.36
CA ILE A 144 2.29 -23.42 -16.37
C ILE A 144 2.01 -22.04 -16.97
N ASP A 145 1.23 -22.00 -18.03
CA ASP A 145 0.83 -20.79 -18.78
C ASP A 145 -0.61 -20.34 -18.49
N THR A 146 -1.34 -21.07 -17.65
CA THR A 146 -2.66 -20.65 -17.17
C THR A 146 -2.54 -19.28 -16.49
N PRO A 147 -3.36 -18.28 -16.88
CA PRO A 147 -3.24 -16.93 -16.31
C PRO A 147 -3.45 -16.91 -14.79
N ILE A 148 -2.48 -16.36 -14.06
CA ILE A 148 -2.48 -16.36 -12.59
C ILE A 148 -3.62 -15.53 -11.98
N ASP A 149 -4.21 -14.61 -12.72
CA ASP A 149 -5.30 -13.74 -12.33
C ASP A 149 -6.69 -14.26 -12.75
N SER A 150 -6.76 -15.41 -13.45
CA SER A 150 -8.00 -16.12 -13.74
C SER A 150 -8.50 -16.92 -12.52
N THR A 151 -9.78 -17.26 -12.51
CA THR A 151 -10.36 -18.14 -11.47
C THR A 151 -9.74 -19.52 -11.50
N GLU A 152 -9.52 -20.08 -12.69
CA GLU A 152 -8.89 -21.37 -12.91
C GLU A 152 -7.43 -21.34 -12.41
N GLY A 153 -6.65 -20.34 -12.83
CA GLY A 153 -5.26 -20.19 -12.41
C GLY A 153 -5.12 -20.09 -10.90
N LYS A 154 -5.97 -19.30 -10.24
CA LYS A 154 -5.94 -19.21 -8.76
C LYS A 154 -6.16 -20.55 -8.08
N LYS A 155 -7.10 -21.37 -8.57
CA LYS A 155 -7.36 -22.72 -8.03
C LYS A 155 -6.19 -23.67 -8.30
N LEU A 156 -5.68 -23.68 -9.53
CA LEU A 156 -4.56 -24.53 -9.95
C LEU A 156 -3.30 -24.23 -9.12
N PHE A 157 -2.91 -22.98 -9.02
CA PHE A 157 -1.71 -22.61 -8.28
C PHE A 157 -1.86 -22.78 -6.77
N ALA A 158 -3.06 -22.63 -6.20
CA ALA A 158 -3.32 -22.90 -4.79
C ALA A 158 -3.16 -24.40 -4.49
N ALA A 159 -3.71 -25.28 -5.34
CA ALA A 159 -3.56 -26.74 -5.20
C ALA A 159 -2.10 -27.17 -5.34
N LEU A 160 -1.39 -26.63 -6.34
CA LEU A 160 0.03 -26.93 -6.55
C LEU A 160 0.89 -26.45 -5.38
N ALA A 161 0.62 -25.24 -4.85
CA ALA A 161 1.35 -24.73 -3.69
C ALA A 161 1.14 -25.61 -2.44
N ASP A 162 -0.08 -26.11 -2.21
CA ASP A 162 -0.36 -27.03 -1.10
C ASP A 162 0.33 -28.40 -1.30
N GLU A 163 0.42 -28.90 -2.53
CA GLU A 163 1.14 -30.12 -2.87
C GLU A 163 2.66 -29.98 -2.62
N MET A 164 3.22 -28.82 -2.94
CA MET A 164 4.66 -28.55 -2.79
C MET A 164 5.06 -28.17 -1.36
N LEU A 165 4.10 -27.86 -0.49
CA LEU A 165 4.36 -27.39 0.87
C LEU A 165 5.09 -28.45 1.71
N ASP A 166 6.16 -28.06 2.40
CA ASP A 166 6.68 -28.86 3.52
C ASP A 166 5.75 -28.72 4.73
N LYS A 167 4.83 -29.67 4.90
CA LYS A 167 3.82 -29.64 5.98
C LYS A 167 4.41 -29.81 7.37
N LYS A 168 5.70 -30.21 7.49
CA LYS A 168 6.40 -30.30 8.76
C LYS A 168 7.02 -28.97 9.17
N HIS A 169 7.51 -28.20 8.19
CA HIS A 169 8.16 -26.91 8.41
C HIS A 169 7.56 -25.84 7.48
N PRO A 170 6.23 -25.59 7.57
CA PRO A 170 5.54 -24.74 6.59
C PRO A 170 6.04 -23.31 6.57
N ALA A 171 6.45 -22.76 7.71
CA ALA A 171 7.00 -21.40 7.80
C ALA A 171 8.31 -21.26 7.00
N VAL A 172 9.23 -22.24 7.15
CA VAL A 172 10.53 -22.24 6.46
C VAL A 172 10.32 -22.35 4.94
N TYR A 173 9.49 -23.28 4.51
CA TYR A 173 9.21 -23.45 3.08
C TYR A 173 8.53 -22.22 2.47
N ASN A 174 7.50 -21.69 3.12
CA ASN A 174 6.76 -20.54 2.61
C ASN A 174 7.66 -19.30 2.51
N GLN A 175 8.46 -19.01 3.53
CA GLN A 175 9.43 -17.91 3.47
C GLN A 175 10.50 -18.18 2.40
N GLY A 176 10.93 -19.43 2.27
CA GLY A 176 11.92 -19.86 1.28
C GLY A 176 11.48 -19.61 -0.15
N ILE A 177 10.29 -20.09 -0.54
CA ILE A 177 9.79 -19.90 -1.91
C ILE A 177 9.50 -18.42 -2.22
N MET A 178 9.05 -17.62 -1.24
CA MET A 178 8.86 -16.18 -1.41
C MET A 178 10.20 -15.48 -1.63
N ASP A 179 11.22 -15.78 -0.84
CA ASP A 179 12.56 -15.20 -0.99
C ASP A 179 13.23 -15.67 -2.28
N PHE A 180 13.09 -16.95 -2.63
CA PHE A 180 13.58 -17.47 -3.90
C PHE A 180 12.99 -16.71 -5.09
N GLY A 181 11.69 -16.45 -5.06
CA GLY A 181 11.05 -15.61 -6.08
C GLY A 181 11.53 -14.15 -6.08
N ALA A 182 11.80 -13.59 -4.91
CA ALA A 182 12.21 -12.19 -4.79
C ALA A 182 13.68 -11.95 -5.18
N ILE A 183 14.58 -12.93 -4.95
CA ILE A 183 16.03 -12.75 -5.08
C ILE A 183 16.59 -13.56 -6.26
N GLN A 184 16.23 -14.84 -6.38
CA GLN A 184 16.78 -15.77 -7.36
C GLN A 184 15.96 -15.76 -8.67
N CYS A 185 14.67 -16.07 -8.58
CA CYS A 185 13.76 -16.14 -9.72
C CYS A 185 13.03 -14.81 -9.92
N THR A 186 13.78 -13.72 -10.07
CA THR A 186 13.27 -12.34 -10.21
C THR A 186 12.40 -12.16 -11.45
N LEU A 187 11.55 -11.11 -11.45
CA LEU A 187 10.65 -10.82 -12.56
C LEU A 187 11.41 -10.50 -13.84
N GLN A 188 12.43 -9.66 -13.73
CA GLN A 188 13.31 -9.28 -14.83
C GLN A 188 14.71 -9.83 -14.57
N SER A 189 15.35 -10.36 -15.61
CA SER A 189 16.72 -10.87 -15.57
C SER A 189 17.02 -11.82 -14.39
N PRO A 190 16.25 -12.92 -14.21
CA PRO A 190 16.55 -13.89 -13.16
C PRO A 190 17.92 -14.54 -13.41
N ASN A 191 18.62 -14.86 -12.32
CA ASN A 191 19.93 -15.51 -12.42
C ASN A 191 19.78 -17.01 -12.65
N CYS A 192 19.35 -17.40 -13.86
CA CYS A 192 19.09 -18.79 -14.21
C CYS A 192 20.36 -19.65 -14.30
N LEU A 193 21.52 -19.05 -14.60
CA LEU A 193 22.79 -19.77 -14.71
C LEU A 193 23.22 -20.42 -13.39
N PHE A 194 22.96 -19.73 -12.27
CA PHE A 194 23.31 -20.20 -10.93
C PHE A 194 22.07 -20.62 -10.13
N CYS A 195 20.98 -20.95 -10.83
CA CYS A 195 19.74 -21.35 -10.15
C CYS A 195 19.79 -22.84 -9.76
N PRO A 196 19.64 -23.20 -8.48
CA PRO A 196 19.69 -24.60 -8.08
C PRO A 196 18.53 -25.45 -8.64
N LEU A 197 17.46 -24.79 -9.11
CA LEU A 197 16.33 -25.43 -9.77
C LEU A 197 16.47 -25.50 -11.31
N ALA A 198 17.60 -25.07 -11.88
CA ALA A 198 17.76 -24.96 -13.35
C ALA A 198 17.53 -26.28 -14.08
N GLY A 199 18.04 -27.39 -13.52
CA GLY A 199 17.95 -28.72 -14.14
C GLY A 199 16.52 -29.25 -14.33
N GLY A 200 15.58 -28.84 -13.46
CA GLY A 200 14.17 -29.24 -13.54
C GLY A 200 13.24 -28.13 -14.08
N CYS A 201 13.78 -26.96 -14.42
CA CYS A 201 12.96 -25.79 -14.76
C CYS A 201 12.42 -25.85 -16.20
N SER A 202 11.11 -26.10 -16.34
CA SER A 202 10.44 -26.15 -17.64
C SER A 202 10.51 -24.85 -18.44
N ALA A 203 10.40 -23.70 -17.78
CA ALA A 203 10.49 -22.39 -18.45
C ALA A 203 11.90 -22.15 -19.01
N LEU A 204 12.94 -22.56 -18.29
CA LEU A 204 14.32 -22.44 -18.77
C LEU A 204 14.55 -23.32 -19.99
N SER A 205 14.21 -24.62 -19.90
CA SER A 205 14.41 -25.56 -20.99
C SER A 205 13.63 -25.22 -22.26
N LYS A 206 12.47 -24.55 -22.13
CA LYS A 206 11.60 -24.15 -23.25
C LYS A 206 11.76 -22.69 -23.70
N GLY A 207 12.67 -21.92 -23.09
CA GLY A 207 12.83 -20.48 -23.42
C GLY A 207 11.63 -19.60 -23.05
N LEU A 208 10.89 -19.95 -21.99
CA LEU A 208 9.65 -19.26 -21.58
C LEU A 208 9.83 -18.37 -20.35
N VAL A 209 11.04 -18.19 -19.83
CA VAL A 209 11.32 -17.47 -18.58
C VAL A 209 10.72 -16.05 -18.57
N THR A 210 10.81 -15.32 -19.68
CA THR A 210 10.29 -13.96 -19.82
C THR A 210 8.79 -13.90 -20.10
N LYS A 211 8.19 -15.04 -20.51
CA LYS A 211 6.77 -15.12 -20.83
C LYS A 211 5.90 -15.54 -19.64
N LEU A 212 6.52 -16.16 -18.62
CA LEU A 212 5.82 -16.66 -17.45
C LEU A 212 6.14 -15.81 -16.20
N PRO A 213 5.14 -15.59 -15.32
CA PRO A 213 3.74 -16.04 -15.38
C PRO A 213 2.89 -15.24 -16.36
N VAL A 214 1.82 -15.82 -16.90
CA VAL A 214 0.84 -15.16 -17.77
C VAL A 214 -0.18 -14.39 -16.91
N LYS A 215 -0.61 -13.22 -17.40
CA LYS A 215 -1.74 -12.43 -16.88
C LYS A 215 -2.67 -12.09 -18.02
N GLN A 216 -3.98 -12.19 -17.79
CA GLN A 216 -4.99 -11.84 -18.80
C GLN A 216 -5.56 -10.43 -18.63
N HIS A 217 -5.54 -9.89 -17.41
CA HIS A 217 -6.11 -8.57 -17.14
C HIS A 217 -5.05 -7.47 -17.21
N LYS A 218 -5.35 -6.43 -18.01
CA LYS A 218 -4.58 -5.18 -18.02
C LYS A 218 -5.34 -4.15 -17.20
N THR A 219 -4.66 -3.50 -16.26
CA THR A 219 -5.23 -2.41 -15.48
C THR A 219 -5.51 -1.21 -16.39
N LYS A 220 -6.78 -0.80 -16.48
CA LYS A 220 -7.16 0.46 -17.14
C LYS A 220 -6.97 1.61 -16.14
N THR A 221 -6.37 2.70 -16.61
CA THR A 221 -6.19 3.92 -15.82
C THR A 221 -7.11 5.02 -16.33
N THR A 222 -7.61 5.86 -15.44
CA THR A 222 -8.41 7.06 -15.75
C THR A 222 -7.69 8.29 -15.21
N ASN A 223 -7.84 9.42 -15.92
CA ASN A 223 -7.28 10.70 -15.49
C ASN A 223 -8.26 11.42 -14.56
N ARG A 224 -7.70 12.16 -13.58
CA ARG A 224 -8.42 13.10 -12.71
C ARG A 224 -7.64 14.41 -12.63
N TYR A 225 -8.35 15.53 -12.49
CA TYR A 225 -7.76 16.87 -12.49
C TYR A 225 -8.13 17.56 -11.19
N PHE A 226 -7.15 17.77 -10.32
CA PHE A 226 -7.31 18.31 -8.98
C PHE A 226 -6.74 19.73 -8.89
N ASN A 227 -7.56 20.67 -8.46
CA ASN A 227 -7.13 22.04 -8.26
C ASN A 227 -7.23 22.35 -6.76
N TYR A 228 -6.09 22.25 -6.08
CA TYR A 228 -5.99 22.52 -4.66
C TYR A 228 -5.79 24.01 -4.39
N ILE A 229 -6.39 24.49 -3.31
CA ILE A 229 -6.31 25.86 -2.86
C ILE A 229 -5.67 25.88 -1.48
N TYR A 230 -4.48 26.47 -1.37
CA TYR A 230 -3.86 26.74 -0.08
C TYR A 230 -4.29 28.13 0.38
N VAL A 231 -5.21 28.19 1.34
CA VAL A 231 -5.69 29.45 1.90
C VAL A 231 -4.74 29.91 3.01
N ARG A 232 -4.16 31.09 2.86
CA ARG A 232 -3.32 31.75 3.87
C ARG A 232 -4.10 32.88 4.52
N ALA A 233 -4.38 32.77 5.82
CA ALA A 233 -4.98 33.80 6.64
C ALA A 233 -4.08 34.11 7.86
N GLY A 234 -3.05 34.94 7.65
CA GLY A 234 -1.99 35.15 8.63
C GLY A 234 -1.24 33.87 8.99
N ALA A 235 -1.28 33.46 10.26
CA ALA A 235 -0.69 32.23 10.77
C ALA A 235 -1.58 30.98 10.55
N TYR A 236 -2.73 31.09 9.89
CA TYR A 236 -3.72 30.03 9.75
C TYR A 236 -3.89 29.58 8.31
N THR A 237 -4.32 28.32 8.16
CA THR A 237 -4.78 27.72 6.92
C THR A 237 -6.03 26.88 7.16
N PHE A 238 -6.59 26.31 6.10
CA PHE A 238 -7.85 25.58 6.15
C PHE A 238 -7.67 24.20 5.52
N ILE A 239 -8.19 23.18 6.18
CA ILE A 239 -8.14 21.78 5.74
C ILE A 239 -9.51 21.13 5.86
N ASN A 240 -9.68 20.02 5.15
CA ASN A 240 -10.88 19.20 5.22
C ASN A 240 -10.51 17.72 5.35
N LYS A 241 -11.32 16.94 6.07
CA LYS A 241 -11.20 15.49 6.12
C LYS A 241 -12.03 14.85 5.00
N ARG A 242 -11.41 14.05 4.14
CA ARG A 242 -12.09 13.33 3.07
C ARG A 242 -12.97 12.21 3.65
N THR A 243 -14.27 12.43 3.75
CA THR A 243 -15.23 11.46 4.29
C THR A 243 -15.88 10.59 3.21
N GLY A 244 -15.84 11.04 1.95
CA GLY A 244 -16.45 10.35 0.81
C GLY A 244 -15.85 8.97 0.53
N ASN A 245 -16.60 8.11 -0.15
CA ASN A 245 -16.12 6.79 -0.55
C ASN A 245 -15.28 6.85 -1.83
N ASP A 246 -14.11 7.51 -1.74
CA ASP A 246 -13.16 7.73 -2.82
C ASP A 246 -11.72 7.44 -2.32
N ILE A 247 -10.73 7.70 -3.20
CA ILE A 247 -9.31 7.63 -2.84
C ILE A 247 -9.03 8.51 -1.62
N TRP A 248 -8.06 8.10 -0.80
CA TRP A 248 -7.58 8.84 0.37
C TRP A 248 -8.64 9.14 1.43
N LYS A 249 -9.71 8.34 1.48
CA LYS A 249 -10.73 8.46 2.55
C LYS A 249 -10.07 8.52 3.91
N ASN A 250 -10.57 9.41 4.77
CA ASN A 250 -10.09 9.73 6.12
C ASN A 250 -8.70 10.36 6.19
N LEU A 251 -8.11 10.77 5.06
CA LEU A 251 -7.00 11.72 5.07
C LEU A 251 -7.51 13.15 5.06
N PHE A 252 -6.68 14.06 5.55
CA PHE A 252 -6.91 15.50 5.42
C PHE A 252 -6.35 16.01 4.09
N GLU A 253 -6.94 17.06 3.59
CA GLU A 253 -6.52 17.75 2.38
C GLU A 253 -6.82 19.24 2.44
N LEU A 254 -6.19 19.99 1.56
CA LEU A 254 -6.52 21.38 1.29
C LEU A 254 -7.87 21.48 0.58
N PRO A 255 -8.57 22.62 0.60
CA PRO A 255 -9.72 22.89 -0.24
C PRO A 255 -9.44 22.45 -1.70
N LEU A 256 -10.35 21.69 -2.27
CA LEU A 256 -10.18 21.03 -3.58
C LEU A 256 -11.37 21.29 -4.49
N ILE A 257 -11.09 21.69 -5.72
CA ILE A 257 -12.04 21.69 -6.83
C ILE A 257 -11.54 20.66 -7.85
N GLU A 258 -12.30 19.58 -8.03
CA GLU A 258 -12.04 18.59 -9.08
C GLU A 258 -12.76 18.98 -10.36
N THR A 259 -12.05 18.92 -11.49
CA THR A 259 -12.60 19.27 -12.80
C THR A 259 -12.54 18.07 -13.76
N PRO A 260 -13.45 17.99 -14.76
CA PRO A 260 -13.46 16.86 -15.70
C PRO A 260 -12.26 16.87 -16.66
N THR A 261 -11.65 18.04 -16.88
CA THR A 261 -10.49 18.25 -17.76
C THR A 261 -9.46 19.16 -17.12
N ALA A 262 -8.27 19.20 -17.67
CA ALA A 262 -7.28 20.22 -17.32
C ALA A 262 -7.82 21.61 -17.72
N LEU A 263 -7.61 22.61 -16.85
CA LEU A 263 -8.00 23.98 -17.07
C LEU A 263 -6.76 24.89 -17.08
N SER A 264 -6.81 25.97 -17.84
CA SER A 264 -5.90 27.11 -17.66
C SER A 264 -6.17 27.77 -16.31
N GLU A 265 -5.26 28.65 -15.86
CA GLU A 265 -5.46 29.44 -14.64
C GLU A 265 -6.68 30.35 -14.78
N GLU A 266 -6.84 31.01 -15.90
CA GLU A 266 -7.96 31.91 -16.18
C GLU A 266 -9.31 31.18 -16.14
N GLU A 267 -9.39 29.99 -16.78
CA GLU A 267 -10.56 29.14 -16.73
C GLU A 267 -10.90 28.69 -15.31
N PHE A 268 -9.88 28.29 -14.53
CA PHE A 268 -10.06 27.87 -13.14
C PHE A 268 -10.59 29.01 -12.25
N LEU A 269 -10.00 30.21 -12.34
CA LEU A 269 -10.43 31.38 -11.56
C LEU A 269 -11.83 31.87 -11.98
N ALA A 270 -12.26 31.57 -13.19
CA ALA A 270 -13.59 31.90 -13.68
C ALA A 270 -14.69 30.93 -13.23
N LEU A 271 -14.32 29.76 -12.66
CA LEU A 271 -15.29 28.73 -12.21
C LEU A 271 -16.26 29.29 -11.18
N PRO A 272 -17.56 29.02 -11.27
CA PRO A 272 -18.53 29.36 -10.23
C PRO A 272 -18.16 28.79 -8.87
N GLU A 273 -17.68 27.52 -8.84
CA GLU A 273 -17.23 26.85 -7.63
C GLU A 273 -16.08 27.58 -6.93
N PHE A 274 -15.09 28.09 -7.70
CA PHE A 274 -14.00 28.90 -7.13
C PHE A 274 -14.55 30.20 -6.54
N ARG A 275 -15.43 30.89 -7.25
CA ARG A 275 -16.03 32.15 -6.77
C ARG A 275 -16.89 31.95 -5.52
N THR A 276 -17.55 30.80 -5.38
CA THR A 276 -18.38 30.48 -4.22
C THR A 276 -17.55 30.40 -2.94
N PHE A 277 -16.28 30.01 -2.99
CA PHE A 277 -15.40 30.04 -1.83
C PHE A 277 -15.18 31.47 -1.29
N PHE A 278 -15.31 32.49 -2.11
CA PHE A 278 -15.00 33.89 -1.79
C PHE A 278 -16.24 34.80 -1.84
N ALA A 279 -17.44 34.24 -1.71
CA ALA A 279 -18.71 34.96 -1.80
C ALA A 279 -18.93 36.02 -0.70
N SER A 280 -18.07 36.06 0.34
CA SER A 280 -18.12 37.05 1.45
C SER A 280 -17.63 38.47 1.09
N GLY A 281 -17.30 38.71 -0.20
CA GLY A 281 -16.90 40.07 -0.68
C GLY A 281 -15.41 40.40 -0.52
N GLU A 282 -14.59 39.52 0.03
CA GLU A 282 -13.14 39.68 0.00
C GLU A 282 -12.59 39.37 -1.42
N VAL A 283 -11.73 40.25 -1.91
CA VAL A 283 -11.02 40.02 -3.19
C VAL A 283 -9.74 39.26 -2.86
N PRO A 284 -9.67 37.97 -3.24
CA PRO A 284 -8.49 37.18 -2.92
C PRO A 284 -7.29 37.58 -3.78
N VAL A 285 -6.10 37.59 -3.18
CA VAL A 285 -4.85 37.64 -3.93
C VAL A 285 -4.48 36.18 -4.24
N VAL A 286 -4.49 35.80 -5.52
CA VAL A 286 -4.23 34.45 -5.97
C VAL A 286 -2.85 34.36 -6.62
N ARG A 287 -2.07 33.35 -6.25
CA ARG A 287 -0.79 32.99 -6.85
C ARG A 287 -0.78 31.52 -7.27
N SER A 288 -0.50 31.24 -8.53
CA SER A 288 -0.21 29.89 -8.98
C SER A 288 1.12 29.41 -8.42
N VAL A 289 1.14 28.31 -7.66
CA VAL A 289 2.34 27.75 -7.01
C VAL A 289 2.97 26.70 -7.90
N CYS A 290 2.20 25.73 -8.34
CA CYS A 290 2.64 24.71 -9.30
C CYS A 290 1.45 24.18 -10.10
N ARG A 291 1.74 23.67 -11.30
CA ARG A 291 0.71 23.18 -12.24
C ARG A 291 1.08 21.82 -12.78
N GLU A 292 0.05 21.04 -13.10
CA GLU A 292 0.13 19.73 -13.77
C GLU A 292 1.05 18.72 -13.06
N VAL A 293 1.15 18.81 -11.73
CA VAL A 293 1.91 17.84 -10.93
C VAL A 293 1.27 16.47 -11.10
N LYS A 294 1.98 15.58 -11.79
CA LYS A 294 1.51 14.24 -12.11
C LYS A 294 1.70 13.29 -10.94
N HIS A 295 0.62 12.64 -10.50
CA HIS A 295 0.64 11.62 -9.47
C HIS A 295 -0.04 10.34 -9.96
N VAL A 296 0.71 9.23 -9.99
CA VAL A 296 0.25 7.96 -10.56
C VAL A 296 -0.18 7.01 -9.45
N LEU A 297 -1.42 6.54 -9.54
CA LEU A 297 -1.98 5.47 -8.72
C LEU A 297 -2.26 4.24 -9.62
N SER A 298 -2.56 3.09 -9.01
CA SER A 298 -2.78 1.83 -9.75
C SER A 298 -3.85 1.92 -10.83
N HIS A 299 -4.93 2.66 -10.59
CA HIS A 299 -6.08 2.78 -11.50
C HIS A 299 -6.35 4.21 -11.97
N ARG A 300 -5.55 5.18 -11.54
CA ARG A 300 -5.78 6.61 -11.79
C ARG A 300 -4.47 7.35 -12.00
N VAL A 301 -4.50 8.34 -12.88
CA VAL A 301 -3.44 9.35 -13.00
C VAL A 301 -4.07 10.68 -12.60
N ILE A 302 -3.48 11.35 -11.61
CA ILE A 302 -3.96 12.64 -11.13
C ILE A 302 -3.02 13.70 -11.64
N TYR A 303 -3.58 14.75 -12.22
CA TYR A 303 -2.90 15.98 -12.58
C TYR A 303 -3.37 17.05 -11.60
N ALA A 304 -2.46 17.59 -10.81
CA ALA A 304 -2.80 18.50 -9.72
C ALA A 304 -2.17 19.88 -9.92
N ASN A 305 -2.97 20.90 -9.67
CA ASN A 305 -2.54 22.28 -9.54
C ASN A 305 -2.61 22.71 -8.07
N LEU A 306 -1.76 23.66 -7.66
CA LEU A 306 -1.85 24.33 -6.37
C LEU A 306 -1.89 25.84 -6.58
N TYR A 307 -2.90 26.46 -6.01
CA TYR A 307 -3.08 27.91 -5.95
C TYR A 307 -2.97 28.34 -4.48
N GLU A 308 -2.11 29.33 -4.20
CA GLU A 308 -2.11 30.03 -2.93
C GLU A 308 -3.06 31.21 -2.99
N VAL A 309 -3.94 31.30 -2.01
CA VAL A 309 -4.91 32.37 -1.88
C VAL A 309 -4.70 33.07 -0.55
N THR A 310 -4.32 34.33 -0.58
CA THR A 310 -4.14 35.16 0.62
C THR A 310 -5.43 35.92 0.93
N LEU A 311 -5.91 35.73 2.16
CA LEU A 311 -7.10 36.38 2.72
C LEU A 311 -6.77 37.16 4.00
N SER A 312 -7.75 37.92 4.51
CA SER A 312 -7.62 38.66 5.77
C SER A 312 -7.23 37.74 6.93
N GLU A 313 -6.32 38.19 7.80
CA GLU A 313 -5.93 37.47 9.02
C GLU A 313 -7.10 37.25 9.98
N ASN A 314 -8.11 38.11 9.93
CA ASN A 314 -9.29 38.08 10.77
C ASN A 314 -10.33 37.08 10.30
N LEU A 315 -10.06 36.33 9.20
CA LEU A 315 -10.98 35.31 8.69
C LEU A 315 -11.21 34.23 9.74
N THR A 316 -12.44 34.11 10.22
CA THR A 316 -12.83 33.16 11.26
C THR A 316 -13.25 31.81 10.70
N SER A 317 -13.81 31.78 9.49
CA SER A 317 -14.31 30.58 8.82
C SER A 317 -14.09 30.68 7.31
N PHE A 318 -13.94 29.54 6.67
CA PHE A 318 -13.83 29.39 5.22
C PHE A 318 -14.66 28.16 4.79
N GLY A 319 -15.91 28.39 4.42
CA GLY A 319 -16.87 27.30 4.19
C GLY A 319 -16.93 26.35 5.40
N ASP A 320 -17.01 25.05 5.13
CA ASP A 320 -17.03 23.99 6.15
C ASP A 320 -15.61 23.47 6.49
N PHE A 321 -14.55 24.19 6.10
CA PHE A 321 -13.18 23.79 6.33
C PHE A 321 -12.73 24.10 7.76
N GLN A 322 -11.95 23.19 8.33
CA GLN A 322 -11.34 23.35 9.64
C GLN A 322 -10.19 24.36 9.58
N LYS A 323 -10.27 25.44 10.37
CA LYS A 323 -9.18 26.40 10.56
C LYS A 323 -8.12 25.79 11.49
N ILE A 324 -6.88 25.75 11.05
CA ILE A 324 -5.73 25.27 11.82
C ILE A 324 -4.57 26.26 11.70
N LYS A 325 -3.63 26.23 12.64
CA LYS A 325 -2.38 26.93 12.46
C LYS A 325 -1.52 26.22 11.40
N VAL A 326 -0.77 26.98 10.62
CA VAL A 326 0.11 26.44 9.58
C VAL A 326 1.14 25.48 10.19
N GLU A 327 1.65 25.76 11.38
CA GLU A 327 2.59 24.90 12.12
C GLU A 327 1.99 23.55 12.55
N GLU A 328 0.66 23.46 12.68
CA GLU A 328 -0.05 22.25 13.06
C GLU A 328 -0.31 21.30 11.87
N LEU A 329 -0.13 21.78 10.63
CA LEU A 329 -0.43 20.99 9.42
C LEU A 329 0.32 19.66 9.37
N GLU A 330 1.52 19.60 9.94
CA GLU A 330 2.31 18.38 10.03
C GLU A 330 1.71 17.31 10.95
N GLN A 331 0.76 17.66 11.82
CA GLN A 331 0.09 16.70 12.71
C GLN A 331 -0.99 15.90 11.98
N TYR A 332 -1.50 16.41 10.88
CA TYR A 332 -2.58 15.81 10.10
C TYR A 332 -2.04 14.81 9.07
N ALA A 333 -2.76 13.69 8.89
CA ALA A 333 -2.44 12.71 7.86
C ALA A 333 -2.92 13.21 6.49
N ILE A 334 -2.00 13.50 5.59
CA ILE A 334 -2.28 13.99 4.23
C ILE A 334 -1.75 13.03 3.17
N SER A 335 -2.28 13.11 1.95
CA SER A 335 -1.78 12.28 0.84
C SER A 335 -0.37 12.70 0.40
N ARG A 336 0.36 11.77 -0.23
CA ARG A 336 1.68 12.09 -0.80
C ARG A 336 1.61 13.22 -1.83
N LEU A 337 0.52 13.30 -2.58
CA LEU A 337 0.32 14.39 -3.53
C LEU A 337 0.26 15.74 -2.81
N VAL A 338 -0.56 15.87 -1.77
CA VAL A 338 -0.67 17.11 -0.99
C VAL A 338 0.67 17.47 -0.34
N GLN A 339 1.44 16.48 0.17
CA GLN A 339 2.81 16.73 0.68
C GLN A 339 3.70 17.35 -0.41
N THR A 340 3.67 16.77 -1.61
CA THR A 340 4.45 17.26 -2.75
C THR A 340 4.08 18.71 -3.11
N LEU A 341 2.77 19.01 -3.14
CA LEU A 341 2.29 20.38 -3.42
C LEU A 341 2.71 21.39 -2.35
N LEU A 342 2.67 21.00 -1.07
CA LEU A 342 3.11 21.87 0.04
C LEU A 342 4.64 22.07 0.04
N GLN A 343 5.42 21.10 -0.43
CA GLN A 343 6.87 21.29 -0.63
C GLN A 343 7.15 22.35 -1.70
N ALA A 344 6.36 22.36 -2.79
CA ALA A 344 6.47 23.40 -3.83
C ALA A 344 6.13 24.79 -3.29
N LEU A 345 5.14 24.90 -2.41
CA LEU A 345 4.77 26.16 -1.74
C LEU A 345 5.96 26.78 -0.96
N ASN A 346 6.77 25.92 -0.33
CA ASN A 346 7.92 26.32 0.48
C ASN A 346 9.23 26.49 -0.33
N GLY A 347 9.16 26.48 -1.66
CA GLY A 347 10.33 26.65 -2.54
C GLY A 347 11.32 25.47 -2.52
N LYS A 348 10.90 24.28 -2.12
CA LYS A 348 11.72 23.04 -2.06
C LYS A 348 11.44 22.13 -3.27
N TYR A 349 11.30 22.71 -4.46
CA TYR A 349 11.15 21.98 -5.73
C TYR A 349 12.27 22.33 -6.69
#